data_3a72a8411779d091c9fc1c5bb4acd8c0
#
_entry.id   3a72a8411779d091c9fc1c5bb4acd8c0
#
_cell.length_a   1.000
_cell.length_b   1.000
_cell.length_c   1.000
_cell.angle_alpha   90.00
_cell.angle_beta   90.00
_cell.angle_gamma   90.00
#
_symmetry.space_group_name_H-M   'P 1'
#
loop_
_entity.id
_entity.type
_entity.pdbx_description
1 polymer ?
#
loop_
_entity_poly.entity_id
_entity_poly.type
_entity_poly.pdbx_seq_one_letter_code
_entity_poly.pdbx_strand_id
1 'polypeptide(L)'
;MDKNLNQLLKWSIEAQTAANAGQSHHSHGAPTSNNSGPAAGTGAVATSPAPQVTGSGPRPVDPEILASLFGGPSEAELMKAAMEVITDPSPETTRENKLIAFDNFEQLIENLDNANLLDQLALWSPLLSLLDHEDEDMRYHAAWCVGTAVQNNQKTQERLLAMGGVPKLVDLAMKEGESEKVRRKATYALSSAVRNYQPAMDVAADEMHKRGHEVLLSNGTKVDAADMDKVDEVIDCLRNKAKSA
;
A
#
# COMPACT_ATOMS: atom_id res chain seq x y z
N MET A 1 18.88 2.57 16.25
CA MET A 1 17.47 2.72 15.84
C MET A 1 16.95 4.01 16.46
N ASP A 2 16.50 4.91 15.62
CA ASP A 2 16.09 6.24 16.08
C ASP A 2 14.75 6.15 16.80
N LYS A 3 14.78 6.38 18.12
CA LYS A 3 13.58 6.51 18.97
C LYS A 3 12.58 7.54 18.42
N ASN A 4 13.04 8.47 17.60
CA ASN A 4 12.22 9.50 16.95
C ASN A 4 11.33 8.95 15.84
N LEU A 5 11.75 7.93 15.09
CA LEU A 5 10.97 7.38 13.98
C LEU A 5 9.77 6.58 14.49
N ASN A 6 9.98 5.77 15.55
CA ASN A 6 8.89 5.05 16.20
C ASN A 6 7.90 6.00 16.91
N GLN A 7 8.38 7.12 17.43
CA GLN A 7 7.48 8.16 17.98
C GLN A 7 6.66 8.86 16.90
N LEU A 8 7.25 9.14 15.73
CA LEU A 8 6.54 9.75 14.60
C LEU A 8 5.48 8.80 14.00
N LEU A 9 5.82 7.53 13.87
CA LEU A 9 4.87 6.50 13.42
C LEU A 9 3.71 6.37 14.42
N LYS A 10 4.01 6.32 15.71
CA LYS A 10 3.01 6.28 16.78
C LYS A 10 2.12 7.54 16.78
N TRP A 11 2.70 8.71 16.56
CA TRP A 11 1.95 9.96 16.43
C TRP A 11 1.07 10.00 15.17
N SER A 12 1.56 9.48 14.04
CA SER A 12 0.79 9.34 12.79
C SER A 12 -0.39 8.40 12.98
N ILE A 13 -0.20 7.28 13.66
CA ILE A 13 -1.23 6.31 14.02
C ILE A 13 -2.27 6.95 14.96
N GLU A 14 -1.83 7.68 15.99
CA GLU A 14 -2.71 8.38 16.93
C GLU A 14 -3.51 9.50 16.25
N ALA A 15 -2.89 10.23 15.32
CA ALA A 15 -3.55 11.30 14.56
C ALA A 15 -4.62 10.76 13.60
N GLN A 16 -4.37 9.64 12.92
CA GLN A 16 -5.35 8.96 12.06
C GLN A 16 -6.51 8.37 12.86
N THR A 17 -6.23 7.77 14.01
CA THR A 17 -7.27 7.23 14.91
C THR A 17 -8.18 8.33 15.43
N ALA A 18 -7.62 9.50 15.78
CA ALA A 18 -8.37 10.68 16.19
C ALA A 18 -9.21 11.29 15.05
N ALA A 19 -8.68 11.32 13.82
CA ALA A 19 -9.40 11.82 12.64
C ALA A 19 -10.59 10.92 12.27
N ASN A 20 -10.42 9.60 12.33
CA ASN A 20 -11.51 8.65 12.07
C ASN A 20 -12.60 8.68 13.17
N ALA A 21 -12.24 8.92 14.41
CA ALA A 21 -13.20 9.08 15.51
C ALA A 21 -14.03 10.38 15.39
N GLY A 22 -13.53 11.41 14.69
CA GLY A 22 -14.21 12.69 14.46
C GLY A 22 -15.20 12.72 13.29
N GLN A 23 -15.19 11.73 12.39
CA GLN A 23 -16.03 11.73 11.16
C GLN A 23 -17.41 11.10 11.29
N SER A 24 -17.83 10.65 12.46
CA SER A 24 -19.13 9.99 12.66
C SER A 24 -20.34 10.92 12.83
N HIS A 25 -20.20 12.22 12.73
CA HIS A 25 -21.34 13.16 12.71
C HIS A 25 -21.03 14.38 11.85
N HIS A 26 -21.52 14.45 10.62
CA HIS A 26 -22.18 15.64 10.05
C HIS A 26 -22.65 15.36 8.63
N SER A 27 -23.96 15.23 8.52
CA SER A 27 -24.70 15.25 7.26
C SER A 27 -25.11 16.67 6.90
N HIS A 28 -25.00 17.01 5.62
CA HIS A 28 -25.77 18.01 4.84
C HIS A 28 -25.68 19.49 5.20
N GLY A 29 -25.26 20.28 4.19
CA GLY A 29 -25.49 21.69 4.07
C GLY A 29 -24.73 22.32 2.90
N ALA A 30 -25.35 22.44 1.74
CA ALA A 30 -24.81 23.22 0.62
C ALA A 30 -24.97 24.73 0.87
N PRO A 31 -24.05 25.57 0.43
CA PRO A 31 -24.29 27.00 0.30
C PRO A 31 -24.37 27.45 -1.16
N THR A 32 -25.44 28.15 -1.43
CA THR A 32 -25.74 28.94 -2.62
C THR A 32 -24.79 30.13 -2.83
N SER A 33 -24.44 30.35 -4.08
CA SER A 33 -23.74 31.52 -4.61
C SER A 33 -24.53 32.83 -4.40
N ASN A 34 -23.84 33.95 -4.18
CA ASN A 34 -24.23 35.23 -4.76
C ASN A 34 -23.04 36.16 -4.98
N ASN A 35 -23.07 36.72 -6.20
CA ASN A 35 -22.19 37.62 -6.88
C ASN A 35 -22.60 39.07 -6.55
N SER A 36 -21.66 39.98 -6.40
CA SER A 36 -21.79 41.40 -6.82
C SER A 36 -20.50 42.20 -6.50
N GLY A 37 -19.79 42.69 -7.51
CA GLY A 37 -18.87 43.84 -7.43
C GLY A 37 -19.61 45.14 -7.80
N PRO A 38 -18.93 46.24 -8.20
CA PRO A 38 -17.71 46.87 -7.73
C PRO A 38 -17.93 48.37 -7.36
N ALA A 39 -16.97 49.05 -6.73
CA ALA A 39 -16.82 50.48 -6.87
C ALA A 39 -15.43 51.00 -6.46
N ALA A 40 -14.95 51.91 -7.28
CA ALA A 40 -13.68 52.60 -7.21
C ALA A 40 -13.67 53.72 -6.16
N GLY A 41 -12.50 54.04 -5.64
CA GLY A 41 -12.28 55.24 -4.80
C GLY A 41 -10.80 55.59 -4.72
N THR A 42 -10.45 56.66 -5.39
CA THR A 42 -9.15 57.35 -5.44
C THR A 42 -8.82 58.05 -4.10
N GLY A 43 -7.54 58.14 -3.73
CA GLY A 43 -7.10 59.21 -2.81
C GLY A 43 -5.82 58.98 -2.02
N ALA A 44 -4.81 59.76 -2.40
CA ALA A 44 -3.80 60.44 -1.58
C ALA A 44 -2.56 59.67 -1.10
N VAL A 45 -1.44 60.10 -1.67
CA VAL A 45 -0.05 59.98 -1.30
C VAL A 45 0.23 60.54 0.08
N ALA A 46 0.88 59.77 0.98
CA ALA A 46 1.62 60.27 2.11
C ALA A 46 2.97 59.58 2.18
N THR A 47 3.99 60.36 1.92
CA THR A 47 5.39 60.00 2.03
C THR A 47 5.78 59.96 3.51
N SER A 48 6.27 58.83 4.00
CA SER A 48 7.00 58.70 5.26
C SER A 48 8.32 57.99 5.05
N PRO A 49 9.38 58.36 5.78
CA PRO A 49 10.76 58.00 5.45
C PRO A 49 11.07 56.54 5.72
N ALA A 50 11.91 55.96 4.84
CA ALA A 50 12.40 54.59 4.95
C ALA A 50 13.18 54.34 6.23
N PRO A 51 12.96 53.20 6.93
CA PRO A 51 13.87 52.77 7.97
C PRO A 51 15.14 52.20 7.31
N GLN A 52 16.29 52.70 7.75
CA GLN A 52 17.61 52.16 7.39
C GLN A 52 17.70 50.71 7.89
N VAL A 53 17.82 49.78 6.94
CA VAL A 53 18.15 48.39 7.23
C VAL A 53 19.67 48.32 7.50
N THR A 54 20.04 48.28 8.76
CA THR A 54 21.39 47.90 9.19
C THR A 54 21.56 46.41 8.91
N GLY A 55 22.64 46.08 8.16
CA GLY A 55 22.92 44.75 7.63
C GLY A 55 22.89 43.67 8.71
N SER A 56 21.99 42.72 8.49
CA SER A 56 22.11 41.41 9.08
C SER A 56 22.38 40.46 7.88
N GLY A 57 23.57 39.88 7.84
CA GLY A 57 23.88 38.78 6.95
C GLY A 57 22.81 37.66 7.08
N PRO A 58 22.70 36.76 6.11
CA PRO A 58 21.72 35.68 6.16
C PRO A 58 21.89 34.93 7.49
N ARG A 59 20.89 35.01 8.36
CA ARG A 59 20.87 34.20 9.58
C ARG A 59 20.90 32.74 9.15
N PRO A 60 21.76 31.90 9.72
CA PRO A 60 21.69 30.46 9.48
C PRO A 60 20.29 30.02 9.85
N VAL A 61 19.58 29.45 8.87
CA VAL A 61 18.25 28.89 9.08
C VAL A 61 18.41 27.70 10.03
N ASP A 62 17.65 27.70 11.10
CA ASP A 62 17.67 26.64 12.09
C ASP A 62 17.42 25.29 11.39
N PRO A 63 18.29 24.28 11.59
CA PRO A 63 18.13 22.96 10.99
C PRO A 63 16.76 22.32 11.32
N GLU A 64 16.18 22.61 12.49
CA GLU A 64 14.84 22.14 12.88
C GLU A 64 13.73 22.83 12.07
N ILE A 65 13.88 24.12 11.75
CA ILE A 65 12.95 24.85 10.88
C ILE A 65 13.09 24.36 9.44
N LEU A 66 14.30 24.08 8.97
CA LEU A 66 14.54 23.47 7.66
C LEU A 66 13.89 22.06 7.59
N ALA A 67 14.09 21.23 8.58
CA ALA A 67 13.46 19.91 8.67
C ALA A 67 11.92 19.99 8.70
N SER A 68 11.33 20.99 9.36
CA SER A 68 9.88 21.20 9.38
C SER A 68 9.32 21.76 8.05
N LEU A 69 10.14 22.47 7.27
CA LEU A 69 9.77 23.06 5.97
C LEU A 69 9.98 22.09 4.80
N PHE A 70 10.96 21.18 4.89
CA PHE A 70 11.35 20.27 3.81
C PHE A 70 10.94 18.81 4.04
N GLY A 71 10.21 18.52 5.08
CA GLY A 71 9.53 17.25 5.20
C GLY A 71 9.94 16.43 6.41
N GLY A 72 8.96 15.77 6.95
CA GLY A 72 9.09 14.62 7.81
C GLY A 72 9.90 13.49 7.16
N PRO A 73 9.91 12.29 7.71
CA PRO A 73 10.59 11.14 7.15
C PRO A 73 10.14 10.90 5.70
N SER A 74 11.07 10.48 4.85
CA SER A 74 10.77 10.09 3.48
C SER A 74 9.82 8.90 3.45
N GLU A 75 9.05 8.74 2.36
CA GLU A 75 8.16 7.58 2.19
C GLU A 75 8.92 6.25 2.30
N ALA A 76 10.17 6.20 1.82
CA ALA A 76 11.04 5.03 1.98
C ALA A 76 11.36 4.72 3.46
N GLU A 77 11.57 5.74 4.30
CA GLU A 77 11.77 5.57 5.74
C GLU A 77 10.47 5.12 6.43
N LEU A 78 9.33 5.69 6.04
CA LEU A 78 8.01 5.27 6.54
C LEU A 78 7.70 3.82 6.18
N MET A 79 8.01 3.38 4.94
CA MET A 79 7.85 1.98 4.52
C MET A 79 8.69 1.02 5.36
N LYS A 80 9.96 1.37 5.63
CA LYS A 80 10.83 0.57 6.50
C LYS A 80 10.31 0.51 7.93
N ALA A 81 9.93 1.66 8.50
CA ALA A 81 9.39 1.74 9.85
C ALA A 81 8.09 0.93 10.00
N ALA A 82 7.19 1.00 9.02
CA ALA A 82 5.98 0.18 9.01
C ALA A 82 6.32 -1.32 9.01
N MET A 83 7.24 -1.76 8.15
CA MET A 83 7.66 -3.16 8.09
C MET A 83 8.35 -3.62 9.40
N GLU A 84 9.14 -2.77 10.05
CA GLU A 84 9.73 -3.06 11.36
C GLU A 84 8.65 -3.33 12.42
N VAL A 85 7.60 -2.49 12.48
CA VAL A 85 6.47 -2.71 13.40
C VAL A 85 5.72 -3.99 13.06
N ILE A 86 5.45 -4.25 11.78
CA ILE A 86 4.74 -5.46 11.32
C ILE A 86 5.48 -6.74 11.75
N THR A 87 6.80 -6.73 11.63
CA THR A 87 7.64 -7.92 11.88
C THR A 87 8.23 -7.98 13.29
N ASP A 88 7.96 -6.99 14.15
CA ASP A 88 8.49 -6.95 15.51
C ASP A 88 8.00 -8.15 16.34
N PRO A 89 8.90 -9.00 16.87
CA PRO A 89 8.51 -10.12 17.70
C PRO A 89 8.19 -9.73 19.16
N SER A 90 8.37 -8.45 19.53
CA SER A 90 8.16 -7.98 20.89
C SER A 90 6.69 -8.09 21.31
N PRO A 91 6.39 -8.62 22.52
CA PRO A 91 5.03 -8.62 23.05
C PRO A 91 4.48 -7.22 23.35
N GLU A 92 5.34 -6.19 23.36
CA GLU A 92 4.93 -4.79 23.53
C GLU A 92 4.28 -4.25 22.24
N THR A 93 4.62 -4.80 21.08
CA THR A 93 3.99 -4.45 19.80
C THR A 93 2.74 -5.27 19.62
N THR A 94 1.60 -4.67 19.94
CA THR A 94 0.31 -5.34 19.89
C THR A 94 -0.07 -5.74 18.45
N ARG A 95 -0.91 -6.79 18.32
CA ARG A 95 -1.48 -7.17 17.02
C ARG A 95 -2.17 -6.00 16.33
N GLU A 96 -2.91 -5.17 17.07
CA GLU A 96 -3.60 -4.00 16.54
C GLU A 96 -2.62 -2.99 15.93
N ASN A 97 -1.50 -2.71 16.61
CA ASN A 97 -0.45 -1.84 16.07
C ASN A 97 0.14 -2.39 14.77
N LYS A 98 0.31 -3.71 14.65
CA LYS A 98 0.78 -4.35 13.43
C LYS A 98 -0.22 -4.19 12.29
N LEU A 99 -1.51 -4.33 12.54
CA LEU A 99 -2.54 -4.16 11.53
C LEU A 99 -2.61 -2.70 11.03
N ILE A 100 -2.52 -1.72 11.94
CA ILE A 100 -2.42 -0.31 11.57
C ILE A 100 -1.15 -0.03 10.73
N ALA A 101 -0.03 -0.65 11.11
CA ALA A 101 1.20 -0.52 10.33
C ALA A 101 1.07 -1.13 8.92
N PHE A 102 0.31 -2.22 8.78
CA PHE A 102 -0.02 -2.78 7.46
C PHE A 102 -0.87 -1.85 6.62
N ASP A 103 -1.90 -1.21 7.20
CA ASP A 103 -2.76 -0.26 6.49
C ASP A 103 -1.94 0.94 6.00
N ASN A 104 -1.04 1.46 6.84
CA ASN A 104 -0.13 2.54 6.45
C ASN A 104 0.85 2.09 5.35
N PHE A 105 1.38 0.88 5.45
CA PHE A 105 2.29 0.31 4.46
C PHE A 105 1.58 0.11 3.12
N GLU A 106 0.36 -0.39 3.14
CA GLU A 106 -0.46 -0.59 1.93
C GLU A 106 -0.75 0.74 1.22
N GLN A 107 -1.17 1.77 1.96
CA GLN A 107 -1.38 3.11 1.40
C GLN A 107 -0.11 3.68 0.76
N LEU A 108 1.06 3.47 1.35
CA LEU A 108 2.32 3.93 0.77
C LEU A 108 2.64 3.22 -0.55
N ILE A 109 2.43 1.91 -0.63
CA ILE A 109 2.73 1.11 -1.83
C ILE A 109 1.65 1.17 -2.92
N GLU A 110 0.51 1.84 -2.69
CA GLU A 110 -0.40 2.25 -3.77
C GLU A 110 0.30 3.16 -4.78
N ASN A 111 1.27 3.94 -4.32
CA ASN A 111 2.12 4.74 -5.20
C ASN A 111 3.09 3.81 -5.96
N LEU A 112 3.10 3.93 -7.30
CA LEU A 112 3.90 3.10 -8.19
C LEU A 112 5.41 3.19 -7.89
N ASP A 113 5.90 4.38 -7.58
CA ASP A 113 7.32 4.61 -7.29
C ASP A 113 7.71 3.92 -5.97
N ASN A 114 6.86 3.99 -4.95
CA ASN A 114 7.05 3.30 -3.69
C ASN A 114 7.00 1.78 -3.84
N ALA A 115 6.02 1.25 -4.61
CA ALA A 115 5.99 -0.17 -4.92
C ALA A 115 7.30 -0.63 -5.60
N ASN A 116 7.85 0.20 -6.49
CA ASN A 116 9.14 -0.07 -7.14
C ASN A 116 10.35 0.01 -6.19
N LEU A 117 10.25 0.71 -5.06
CA LEU A 117 11.30 0.77 -4.05
C LEU A 117 11.37 -0.47 -3.17
N LEU A 118 10.33 -1.31 -3.10
CA LEU A 118 10.31 -2.52 -2.26
C LEU A 118 11.55 -3.41 -2.43
N ASP A 119 12.06 -3.49 -3.65
CA ASP A 119 13.27 -4.27 -3.94
C ASP A 119 14.53 -3.63 -3.37
N GLN A 120 14.72 -2.33 -3.61
CA GLN A 120 15.88 -1.59 -3.11
C GLN A 120 15.90 -1.51 -1.59
N LEU A 121 14.74 -1.47 -0.95
CA LEU A 121 14.56 -1.44 0.49
C LEU A 121 14.61 -2.84 1.12
N ALA A 122 14.76 -3.91 0.33
CA ALA A 122 14.74 -5.31 0.75
C ALA A 122 13.44 -5.71 1.50
N LEU A 123 12.31 -5.09 1.18
CA LEU A 123 11.03 -5.31 1.87
C LEU A 123 10.22 -6.49 1.30
N TRP A 124 10.57 -7.01 0.12
CA TRP A 124 9.90 -8.17 -0.45
C TRP A 124 10.04 -9.43 0.41
N SER A 125 11.24 -9.70 0.93
CA SER A 125 11.47 -10.93 1.72
C SER A 125 10.63 -10.98 3.00
N PRO A 126 10.63 -9.96 3.87
CA PRO A 126 9.77 -9.96 5.04
C PRO A 126 8.28 -9.98 4.64
N LEU A 127 7.85 -9.24 3.62
CA LEU A 127 6.46 -9.24 3.17
C LEU A 127 5.99 -10.62 2.71
N LEU A 128 6.78 -11.33 1.90
CA LEU A 128 6.45 -12.67 1.41
C LEU A 128 6.53 -13.75 2.50
N SER A 129 7.33 -13.55 3.56
CA SER A 129 7.36 -14.47 4.69
C SER A 129 6.07 -14.42 5.51
N LEU A 130 5.40 -13.27 5.54
CA LEU A 130 4.14 -13.08 6.27
C LEU A 130 2.94 -13.80 5.62
N LEU A 131 3.06 -14.25 4.36
CA LEU A 131 2.05 -15.11 3.73
C LEU A 131 1.93 -16.48 4.41
N ASP A 132 2.97 -16.91 5.13
CA ASP A 132 3.02 -18.17 5.87
C ASP A 132 2.86 -17.97 7.40
N HIS A 133 2.50 -16.75 7.83
CA HIS A 133 2.37 -16.41 9.26
C HIS A 133 1.24 -17.20 9.94
N GLU A 134 1.39 -17.52 11.24
CA GLU A 134 0.38 -18.27 12.00
C GLU A 134 -0.96 -17.51 12.14
N ASP A 135 -0.90 -16.19 12.35
CA ASP A 135 -2.08 -15.33 12.45
C ASP A 135 -2.69 -15.07 11.07
N GLU A 136 -3.99 -15.34 10.93
CA GLU A 136 -4.71 -15.18 9.66
C GLU A 136 -4.78 -13.72 9.17
N ASP A 137 -4.86 -12.73 10.09
CA ASP A 137 -4.91 -11.33 9.67
C ASP A 137 -3.55 -10.86 9.13
N MET A 138 -2.45 -11.40 9.66
CA MET A 138 -1.13 -11.14 9.11
C MET A 138 -1.02 -11.67 7.68
N ARG A 139 -1.50 -12.91 7.42
CA ARG A 139 -1.55 -13.48 6.06
C ARG A 139 -2.47 -12.69 5.14
N TYR A 140 -3.62 -12.24 5.66
CA TYR A 140 -4.58 -11.44 4.91
C TYR A 140 -3.96 -10.12 4.43
N HIS A 141 -3.37 -9.35 5.35
CA HIS A 141 -2.77 -8.04 5.02
C HIS A 141 -1.51 -8.19 4.16
N ALA A 142 -0.70 -9.23 4.40
CA ALA A 142 0.45 -9.53 3.54
C ALA A 142 0.01 -9.79 2.09
N ALA A 143 -1.02 -10.62 1.89
CA ALA A 143 -1.58 -10.87 0.56
C ALA A 143 -2.18 -9.59 -0.06
N TRP A 144 -2.81 -8.75 0.75
CA TRP A 144 -3.30 -7.45 0.27
C TRP A 144 -2.17 -6.57 -0.22
N CYS A 145 -1.16 -6.32 0.60
CA CYS A 145 0.00 -5.51 0.22
C CYS A 145 0.71 -6.05 -1.04
N VAL A 146 0.88 -7.38 -1.15
CA VAL A 146 1.44 -7.98 -2.37
C VAL A 146 0.58 -7.64 -3.58
N GLY A 147 -0.74 -7.80 -3.49
CA GLY A 147 -1.66 -7.51 -4.58
C GLY A 147 -1.64 -6.05 -5.01
N THR A 148 -1.60 -5.11 -4.07
CA THR A 148 -1.49 -3.68 -4.32
C THR A 148 -0.16 -3.34 -5.00
N ALA A 149 0.96 -3.88 -4.50
CA ALA A 149 2.29 -3.60 -5.05
C ALA A 149 2.46 -4.05 -6.51
N VAL A 150 1.78 -5.13 -6.94
CA VAL A 150 1.91 -5.68 -8.31
C VAL A 150 0.80 -5.25 -9.25
N GLN A 151 -0.16 -4.48 -8.78
CA GLN A 151 -1.29 -4.04 -9.58
C GLN A 151 -0.84 -3.10 -10.71
N ASN A 152 -1.03 -3.54 -11.95
CA ASN A 152 -0.62 -2.79 -13.15
C ASN A 152 0.86 -2.33 -13.13
N ASN A 153 1.74 -3.10 -12.49
CA ASN A 153 3.15 -2.78 -12.33
C ASN A 153 4.01 -3.98 -12.73
N GLN A 154 4.42 -4.02 -13.99
CA GLN A 154 5.20 -5.15 -14.54
C GLN A 154 6.52 -5.36 -13.77
N LYS A 155 7.20 -4.30 -13.35
CA LYS A 155 8.47 -4.39 -12.63
C LYS A 155 8.33 -5.16 -11.30
N THR A 156 7.25 -4.90 -10.58
CA THR A 156 6.97 -5.60 -9.31
C THR A 156 6.39 -7.00 -9.54
N GLN A 157 5.63 -7.22 -10.64
CA GLN A 157 5.21 -8.57 -11.06
C GLN A 157 6.43 -9.46 -11.36
N GLU A 158 7.41 -8.94 -12.12
CA GLU A 158 8.68 -9.63 -12.40
C GLU A 158 9.41 -9.97 -11.09
N ARG A 159 9.47 -9.03 -10.15
CA ARG A 159 10.14 -9.25 -8.87
C ARG A 159 9.41 -10.26 -8.01
N LEU A 160 8.07 -10.17 -7.91
CA LEU A 160 7.26 -11.15 -7.19
C LEU A 160 7.51 -12.57 -7.72
N LEU A 161 7.50 -12.74 -9.05
CA LEU A 161 7.77 -14.02 -9.69
C LEU A 161 9.17 -14.53 -9.36
N ALA A 162 10.20 -13.68 -9.53
CA ALA A 162 11.60 -14.03 -9.25
C ALA A 162 11.83 -14.45 -7.79
N MET A 163 11.05 -13.92 -6.85
CA MET A 163 11.13 -14.27 -5.43
C MET A 163 10.23 -15.44 -5.03
N GLY A 164 9.60 -16.12 -5.98
CA GLY A 164 8.73 -17.26 -5.70
C GLY A 164 7.40 -16.90 -5.03
N GLY A 165 6.97 -15.65 -5.15
CA GLY A 165 5.72 -15.18 -4.53
C GLY A 165 4.47 -15.76 -5.18
N VAL A 166 4.49 -16.00 -6.50
CA VAL A 166 3.32 -16.57 -7.21
C VAL A 166 2.96 -17.96 -6.70
N PRO A 167 3.88 -18.94 -6.54
CA PRO A 167 3.58 -20.22 -5.92
C PRO A 167 3.00 -20.09 -4.50
N LYS A 168 3.54 -19.18 -3.67
CA LYS A 168 3.03 -18.95 -2.30
C LYS A 168 1.59 -18.42 -2.31
N LEU A 169 1.26 -17.51 -3.21
CA LEU A 169 -0.10 -17.00 -3.36
C LEU A 169 -1.08 -18.07 -3.83
N VAL A 170 -0.67 -18.95 -4.77
CA VAL A 170 -1.49 -20.08 -5.20
C VAL A 170 -1.72 -21.04 -4.04
N ASP A 171 -0.67 -21.34 -3.27
CA ASP A 171 -0.78 -22.19 -2.09
C ASP A 171 -1.78 -21.61 -1.09
N LEU A 172 -1.65 -20.35 -0.75
CA LEU A 172 -2.54 -19.65 0.18
C LEU A 172 -3.99 -19.56 -0.31
N ALA A 173 -4.20 -19.31 -1.62
CA ALA A 173 -5.54 -19.23 -2.21
C ALA A 173 -6.26 -20.58 -2.24
N MET A 174 -5.51 -21.69 -2.29
CA MET A 174 -6.02 -23.05 -2.42
C MET A 174 -5.93 -23.87 -1.14
N LYS A 175 -5.34 -23.32 -0.07
CA LYS A 175 -5.08 -24.03 1.19
C LYS A 175 -6.38 -24.49 1.84
N GLU A 176 -6.49 -25.80 2.10
CA GLU A 176 -7.59 -26.36 2.86
C GLU A 176 -7.57 -25.91 4.32
N GLY A 177 -8.74 -25.57 4.86
CA GLY A 177 -8.86 -25.05 6.23
C GLY A 177 -8.42 -23.61 6.43
N GLU A 178 -8.00 -22.91 5.38
CA GLU A 178 -7.73 -21.47 5.43
C GLU A 178 -9.04 -20.68 5.35
N SER A 179 -9.13 -19.54 6.03
CA SER A 179 -10.33 -18.71 6.04
C SER A 179 -10.67 -18.15 4.66
N GLU A 180 -11.95 -18.00 4.37
CA GLU A 180 -12.43 -17.44 3.09
C GLU A 180 -11.80 -16.06 2.82
N LYS A 181 -11.71 -15.19 3.85
CA LYS A 181 -11.16 -13.84 3.69
C LYS A 181 -9.71 -13.85 3.20
N VAL A 182 -8.87 -14.74 3.76
CA VAL A 182 -7.45 -14.87 3.37
C VAL A 182 -7.35 -15.42 1.95
N ARG A 183 -8.09 -16.49 1.65
CA ARG A 183 -8.10 -17.11 0.31
C ARG A 183 -8.57 -16.14 -0.77
N ARG A 184 -9.60 -15.32 -0.48
CA ARG A 184 -10.06 -14.27 -1.40
C ARG A 184 -9.01 -13.17 -1.61
N LYS A 185 -8.28 -12.80 -0.56
CA LYS A 185 -7.24 -11.78 -0.67
C LYS A 185 -6.01 -12.31 -1.43
N ALA A 186 -5.62 -13.58 -1.21
CA ALA A 186 -4.61 -14.23 -2.02
C ALA A 186 -5.01 -14.35 -3.50
N THR A 187 -6.30 -14.63 -3.78
CA THR A 187 -6.84 -14.62 -5.15
C THR A 187 -6.81 -13.23 -5.77
N TYR A 188 -7.10 -12.17 -5.01
CA TYR A 188 -6.92 -10.79 -5.47
C TYR A 188 -5.46 -10.50 -5.85
N ALA A 189 -4.50 -10.89 -5.00
CA ALA A 189 -3.08 -10.72 -5.29
C ALA A 189 -2.64 -11.51 -6.54
N LEU A 190 -3.12 -12.74 -6.71
CA LEU A 190 -2.89 -13.52 -7.93
C LEU A 190 -3.45 -12.83 -9.17
N SER A 191 -4.70 -12.33 -9.09
CA SER A 191 -5.32 -11.59 -10.19
C SER A 191 -4.47 -10.40 -10.64
N SER A 192 -3.92 -9.64 -9.67
CA SER A 192 -3.01 -8.52 -9.96
C SER A 192 -1.67 -8.98 -10.53
N ALA A 193 -1.16 -10.13 -10.06
CA ALA A 193 0.15 -10.65 -10.46
C ALA A 193 0.18 -11.21 -11.88
N VAL A 194 -0.94 -11.83 -12.35
CA VAL A 194 -0.95 -12.57 -13.63
C VAL A 194 -1.46 -11.75 -14.82
N ARG A 195 -2.26 -10.68 -14.59
CA ARG A 195 -2.82 -9.87 -15.68
C ARG A 195 -1.72 -9.18 -16.48
N ASN A 196 -1.80 -9.33 -17.82
CA ASN A 196 -0.83 -8.78 -18.77
C ASN A 196 0.62 -9.24 -18.53
N TYR A 197 0.84 -10.32 -17.74
CA TYR A 197 2.17 -10.82 -17.45
C TYR A 197 2.22 -12.36 -17.58
N GLN A 198 2.51 -12.82 -18.78
CA GLN A 198 2.48 -14.25 -19.15
C GLN A 198 3.36 -15.14 -18.27
N PRO A 199 4.60 -14.75 -17.87
CA PRO A 199 5.42 -15.63 -17.03
C PRO A 199 4.77 -15.96 -15.68
N ALA A 200 4.08 -15.00 -15.05
CA ALA A 200 3.37 -15.26 -13.81
C ALA A 200 2.10 -16.10 -14.02
N MET A 201 1.39 -15.88 -15.14
CA MET A 201 0.24 -16.71 -15.50
C MET A 201 0.63 -18.16 -15.71
N ASP A 202 1.73 -18.42 -16.43
CA ASP A 202 2.23 -19.79 -16.69
C ASP A 202 2.56 -20.49 -15.36
N VAL A 203 3.28 -19.82 -14.45
CA VAL A 203 3.63 -20.37 -13.14
C VAL A 203 2.39 -20.61 -12.27
N ALA A 204 1.43 -19.67 -12.27
CA ALA A 204 0.19 -19.83 -11.51
C ALA A 204 -0.62 -21.02 -12.03
N ALA A 205 -0.75 -21.18 -13.35
CA ALA A 205 -1.44 -22.30 -13.98
C ALA A 205 -0.78 -23.64 -13.66
N ASP A 206 0.56 -23.71 -13.75
CA ASP A 206 1.33 -24.91 -13.43
C ASP A 206 1.16 -25.30 -11.95
N GLU A 207 1.18 -24.33 -11.04
CA GLU A 207 0.98 -24.55 -9.60
C GLU A 207 -0.45 -25.00 -9.26
N MET A 208 -1.46 -24.45 -9.93
CA MET A 208 -2.84 -24.88 -9.80
C MET A 208 -3.04 -26.31 -10.33
N HIS A 209 -2.41 -26.62 -11.46
CA HIS A 209 -2.46 -27.96 -12.05
C HIS A 209 -1.85 -29.03 -11.12
N LYS A 210 -0.70 -28.75 -10.50
CA LYS A 210 -0.08 -29.63 -9.50
C LYS A 210 -1.01 -29.94 -8.33
N ARG A 211 -1.97 -29.05 -8.02
CA ARG A 211 -2.97 -29.20 -6.96
C ARG A 211 -4.31 -29.77 -7.47
N GLY A 212 -4.31 -30.37 -8.68
CA GLY A 212 -5.47 -31.05 -9.26
C GLY A 212 -6.52 -30.12 -9.87
N HIS A 213 -6.16 -28.85 -10.15
CA HIS A 213 -7.02 -27.94 -10.88
C HIS A 213 -6.57 -27.79 -12.31
N GLU A 214 -7.40 -28.23 -13.23
CA GLU A 214 -7.19 -28.00 -14.65
C GLU A 214 -7.47 -26.53 -14.97
N VAL A 215 -6.41 -25.76 -15.18
CA VAL A 215 -6.44 -24.35 -15.62
C VAL A 215 -6.21 -24.26 -17.12
N LEU A 216 -5.96 -25.40 -17.75
CA LEU A 216 -5.83 -25.47 -19.19
C LEU A 216 -7.19 -25.25 -19.82
N LEU A 217 -7.24 -24.40 -20.84
CA LEU A 217 -8.36 -24.35 -21.75
C LEU A 217 -8.68 -25.78 -22.20
N SER A 218 -9.94 -26.10 -22.44
CA SER A 218 -10.45 -27.42 -22.82
C SER A 218 -9.74 -28.07 -24.01
N ASN A 219 -8.87 -27.33 -24.70
CA ASN A 219 -8.04 -27.80 -25.83
C ASN A 219 -6.54 -27.99 -25.47
N GLY A 220 -6.15 -27.88 -24.17
CA GLY A 220 -4.76 -28.07 -23.76
C GLY A 220 -3.84 -26.86 -24.04
N THR A 221 -4.38 -25.73 -24.49
CA THR A 221 -3.60 -24.49 -24.68
C THR A 221 -3.42 -23.74 -23.36
N LYS A 222 -2.27 -23.07 -23.24
CA LYS A 222 -2.02 -22.16 -22.10
C LYS A 222 -2.96 -20.95 -22.14
N VAL A 223 -3.32 -20.44 -20.98
CA VAL A 223 -4.10 -19.20 -20.85
C VAL A 223 -3.24 -18.02 -21.26
N ASP A 224 -3.73 -17.20 -22.17
CA ASP A 224 -3.09 -15.92 -22.53
C ASP A 224 -3.36 -14.88 -21.45
N ALA A 225 -2.31 -14.37 -20.83
CA ALA A 225 -2.40 -13.36 -19.77
C ALA A 225 -2.96 -12.01 -20.24
N ALA A 226 -2.99 -11.76 -21.54
CA ALA A 226 -3.59 -10.57 -22.16
C ALA A 226 -5.09 -10.76 -22.50
N ASP A 227 -5.59 -11.99 -22.54
CA ASP A 227 -7.01 -12.30 -22.70
C ASP A 227 -7.70 -12.21 -21.33
N MET A 228 -8.29 -11.04 -21.05
CA MET A 228 -8.90 -10.78 -19.74
C MET A 228 -10.07 -11.72 -19.44
N ASP A 229 -10.82 -12.16 -20.42
CA ASP A 229 -11.96 -13.09 -20.22
C ASP A 229 -11.43 -14.45 -19.75
N LYS A 230 -10.32 -14.92 -20.33
CA LYS A 230 -9.69 -16.18 -19.91
C LYS A 230 -8.99 -16.08 -18.56
N VAL A 231 -8.35 -14.96 -18.29
CA VAL A 231 -7.79 -14.69 -16.95
C VAL A 231 -8.90 -14.67 -15.92
N ASP A 232 -10.04 -14.04 -16.22
CA ASP A 232 -11.19 -13.99 -15.29
C ASP A 232 -11.79 -15.38 -15.05
N GLU A 233 -11.88 -16.26 -16.05
CA GLU A 233 -12.29 -17.66 -15.87
C GLU A 233 -11.43 -18.36 -14.80
N VAL A 234 -10.10 -18.18 -14.86
CA VAL A 234 -9.15 -18.77 -13.90
C VAL A 234 -9.34 -18.18 -12.50
N ILE A 235 -9.44 -16.87 -12.42
CA ILE A 235 -9.59 -16.17 -11.14
C ILE A 235 -10.94 -16.47 -10.48
N ASP A 236 -12.02 -16.60 -11.27
CA ASP A 236 -13.34 -16.96 -10.75
C ASP A 236 -13.40 -18.41 -10.25
N CYS A 237 -12.64 -19.32 -10.85
CA CYS A 237 -12.45 -20.66 -10.30
C CYS A 237 -11.90 -20.59 -8.86
N LEU A 238 -10.83 -19.79 -8.64
CA LEU A 238 -10.26 -19.60 -7.31
C LEU A 238 -11.22 -18.89 -6.34
N ARG A 239 -11.95 -17.87 -6.81
CA ARG A 239 -12.96 -17.16 -6.00
C ARG A 239 -14.07 -18.10 -5.55
N ASN A 240 -14.54 -18.98 -6.43
CA ASN A 240 -15.60 -19.95 -6.11
C ASN A 240 -15.08 -21.00 -5.13
N LYS A 241 -13.85 -21.46 -5.29
CA LYS A 241 -13.21 -22.38 -4.35
C LYS A 241 -13.03 -21.73 -2.98
N ALA A 242 -12.72 -20.45 -2.90
CA ALA A 242 -12.59 -19.73 -1.63
C ALA A 242 -13.87 -19.72 -0.81
N LYS A 243 -15.04 -19.74 -1.47
CA LYS A 243 -16.38 -19.75 -0.80
C LYS A 243 -16.80 -21.13 -0.30
N SER A 244 -16.22 -22.21 -0.83
CA SER A 244 -16.66 -23.59 -0.60
C SER A 244 -15.87 -24.32 0.50
N ALA A 245 -15.11 -23.60 1.32
CA ALA A 245 -14.26 -24.16 2.39
C ALA A 245 -14.92 -24.07 3.75
#